data_4bb865c6b83e2b2799efe07e7f2ff8b9
#
_entry.id   4bb865c6b83e2b2799efe07e7f2ff8b9
#
_cell.length_a   1.000
_cell.length_b   1.000
_cell.length_c   1.000
_cell.angle_alpha   90.00
_cell.angle_beta   90.00
_cell.angle_gamma   90.00
#
_symmetry.space_group_name_H-M   'P 1'
#
loop_
_entity.id
_entity.type
_entity.pdbx_description
1 polymer ?
#
loop_
_entity_poly.entity_id
_entity_poly.type
_entity_poly.pdbx_seq_one_letter_code
_entity_poly.pdbx_strand_id
1 'polypeptide(L)'
;MGKIEGKEQGLTSAQRKARYERQRDKDSHISKRKNEYFMGKGGKLLKMVKDAIQNKVPFDYLLVDSWFTCTELADFVCRCHKKLHLLAMTRMGNTQHVTESWGKLPPKDSTTKLKSGKEVKHSRRYRCCYAETEVVLGKRAVKLFFWKRGKKETWKLLLTADLRLGFMRAYEVYAMRWSIEVFFSDSKRILGLADCSSRDFSAHIAHVSLVMIRYNMLSAIKRTLDYDTIGGLFEDMYLGVHELTVVEKIWAIIIEVVAVVAELIEADSEVLTLQAINSDKRLAAL
;
A
#
# COMPACT_ATOMS: atom_id res chain seq x y z
N MET A 1 -11.63 10.21 -6.30
CA MET A 1 -12.56 9.52 -7.22
C MET A 1 -13.79 10.33 -7.60
N GLY A 2 -14.37 11.21 -6.77
CA GLY A 2 -15.51 12.06 -7.15
C GLY A 2 -15.23 13.09 -8.26
N LYS A 3 -13.97 13.33 -8.61
CA LYS A 3 -13.61 14.24 -9.72
C LYS A 3 -13.56 13.56 -11.10
N ILE A 4 -13.70 12.24 -11.16
CA ILE A 4 -13.83 11.51 -12.45
C ILE A 4 -15.16 11.84 -13.13
N GLU A 5 -16.11 12.39 -12.38
CA GLU A 5 -17.39 12.89 -12.86
C GLU A 5 -17.30 14.34 -13.39
N GLY A 6 -16.08 14.83 -13.63
CA GLY A 6 -15.88 16.17 -14.19
C GLY A 6 -16.74 16.38 -15.43
N LYS A 7 -17.20 17.59 -15.64
CA LYS A 7 -18.08 18.03 -16.73
C LYS A 7 -17.63 17.43 -18.06
N GLU A 8 -18.24 16.33 -18.47
CA GLU A 8 -18.08 15.83 -19.83
C GLU A 8 -18.76 16.84 -20.76
N GLN A 9 -17.95 17.55 -21.54
CA GLN A 9 -18.50 18.45 -22.56
C GLN A 9 -19.34 17.64 -23.53
N GLY A 10 -20.54 18.11 -23.82
CA GLY A 10 -21.44 17.50 -24.79
C GLY A 10 -22.48 16.51 -24.26
N LEU A 11 -22.40 16.07 -23.00
CA LEU A 11 -23.43 15.21 -22.42
C LEU A 11 -24.33 15.98 -21.44
N THR A 12 -25.64 15.74 -21.51
CA THR A 12 -26.60 16.25 -20.52
C THR A 12 -26.41 15.57 -19.17
N SER A 13 -26.91 16.21 -18.09
CA SER A 13 -26.86 15.61 -16.75
C SER A 13 -27.57 14.27 -16.69
N ALA A 14 -28.69 14.11 -17.39
CA ALA A 14 -29.45 12.84 -17.47
C ALA A 14 -28.66 11.76 -18.21
N GLN A 15 -27.99 12.09 -19.32
CA GLN A 15 -27.16 11.13 -20.07
C GLN A 15 -25.94 10.69 -19.26
N ARG A 16 -25.30 11.62 -18.51
CA ARG A 16 -24.23 11.27 -17.59
C ARG A 16 -24.69 10.32 -16.49
N LYS A 17 -25.85 10.59 -15.91
CA LYS A 17 -26.46 9.74 -14.90
C LYS A 17 -26.80 8.36 -15.44
N ALA A 18 -27.44 8.27 -16.60
CA ALA A 18 -27.77 7.00 -17.25
C ALA A 18 -26.51 6.18 -17.60
N ARG A 19 -25.44 6.84 -18.08
CA ARG A 19 -24.16 6.19 -18.37
C ARG A 19 -23.48 5.68 -17.10
N TYR A 20 -23.62 6.40 -15.99
CA TYR A 20 -23.11 6.00 -14.69
C TYR A 20 -23.93 4.89 -14.06
N GLU A 21 -25.24 4.90 -14.24
CA GLU A 21 -26.21 3.92 -13.73
C GLU A 21 -26.35 2.68 -14.60
N ARG A 22 -25.55 2.55 -15.67
CA ARG A 22 -25.57 1.36 -16.53
C ARG A 22 -25.60 0.11 -15.67
N GLN A 23 -26.63 -0.73 -15.85
CA GLN A 23 -26.74 -2.01 -15.16
C GLN A 23 -25.51 -2.86 -15.48
N ARG A 24 -24.75 -3.14 -14.44
CA ARG A 24 -23.61 -4.05 -14.48
C ARG A 24 -23.97 -5.27 -13.66
N ASP A 25 -23.43 -6.41 -14.02
CA ASP A 25 -23.52 -7.58 -13.16
C ASP A 25 -23.04 -7.22 -11.75
N LYS A 26 -23.91 -7.49 -10.75
CA LYS A 26 -23.66 -7.16 -9.35
C LYS A 26 -22.39 -7.83 -8.81
N ASP A 27 -22.04 -8.98 -9.37
CA ASP A 27 -20.86 -9.75 -8.97
C ASP A 27 -19.58 -9.33 -9.69
N SER A 28 -19.70 -8.48 -10.73
CA SER A 28 -18.52 -7.98 -11.43
C SER A 28 -17.60 -7.20 -10.49
N HIS A 29 -16.29 -7.30 -10.70
CA HIS A 29 -15.28 -6.55 -9.93
C HIS A 29 -15.52 -5.04 -9.96
N ILE A 30 -16.00 -4.50 -11.06
CA ILE A 30 -16.30 -3.09 -11.25
C ILE A 30 -17.48 -2.68 -10.37
N SER A 31 -18.54 -3.51 -10.30
CA SER A 31 -19.69 -3.25 -9.43
C SER A 31 -19.29 -3.29 -7.96
N LYS A 32 -18.47 -4.25 -7.55
CA LYS A 32 -17.90 -4.33 -6.21
C LYS A 32 -17.07 -3.09 -5.86
N ARG A 33 -16.22 -2.61 -6.78
CA ARG A 33 -15.43 -1.38 -6.58
C ARG A 33 -16.29 -0.13 -6.51
N LYS A 34 -17.39 -0.06 -7.29
CA LYS A 34 -18.36 1.03 -7.21
C LYS A 34 -19.04 1.08 -5.84
N ASN A 35 -19.42 -0.06 -5.31
CA ASN A 35 -20.04 -0.16 -3.98
C ASN A 35 -19.06 0.26 -2.86
N GLU A 36 -17.78 -0.10 -2.99
CA GLU A 36 -16.73 0.34 -2.06
C GLU A 36 -16.55 1.86 -2.01
N TYR A 37 -16.91 2.58 -3.08
CA TYR A 37 -16.81 4.04 -3.10
C TYR A 37 -17.63 4.68 -1.97
N PHE A 38 -18.82 4.14 -1.70
CA PHE A 38 -19.72 4.65 -0.66
C PHE A 38 -19.34 4.22 0.76
N MET A 39 -18.41 3.29 0.91
CA MET A 39 -17.90 2.90 2.22
C MET A 39 -17.01 3.98 2.81
N GLY A 40 -17.16 4.28 4.09
CA GLY A 40 -16.24 5.14 4.83
C GLY A 40 -14.81 4.56 4.85
N LYS A 41 -13.81 5.42 5.06
CA LYS A 41 -12.39 5.02 5.07
C LYS A 41 -12.07 3.88 6.04
N GLY A 42 -12.65 3.91 7.25
CA GLY A 42 -12.50 2.84 8.25
C GLY A 42 -13.06 1.51 7.77
N GLY A 43 -14.27 1.52 7.18
CA GLY A 43 -14.90 0.31 6.62
C GLY A 43 -14.08 -0.29 5.47
N LYS A 44 -13.51 0.55 4.59
CA LYS A 44 -12.61 0.09 3.53
C LYS A 44 -11.36 -0.59 4.09
N LEU A 45 -10.73 0.02 5.09
CA LEU A 45 -9.57 -0.57 5.74
C LEU A 45 -9.90 -1.91 6.39
N LEU A 46 -10.99 -2.00 7.14
CA LEU A 46 -11.44 -3.25 7.76
C LEU A 46 -11.70 -4.34 6.72
N LYS A 47 -12.31 -3.99 5.57
CA LYS A 47 -12.50 -4.92 4.46
C LYS A 47 -11.15 -5.39 3.90
N MET A 48 -10.22 -4.46 3.61
CA MET A 48 -8.89 -4.81 3.09
C MET A 48 -8.14 -5.76 4.04
N VAL A 49 -8.21 -5.52 5.35
CA VAL A 49 -7.56 -6.40 6.33
C VAL A 49 -8.23 -7.78 6.36
N LYS A 50 -9.58 -7.84 6.28
CA LYS A 50 -10.31 -9.13 6.18
C LYS A 50 -9.90 -9.89 4.92
N ASP A 51 -9.87 -9.22 3.79
CA ASP A 51 -9.49 -9.81 2.50
C ASP A 51 -8.05 -10.33 2.55
N ALA A 52 -7.11 -9.59 3.15
CA ALA A 52 -5.72 -10.01 3.34
C ALA A 52 -5.62 -11.29 4.21
N ILE A 53 -6.36 -11.35 5.31
CA ILE A 53 -6.41 -12.52 6.19
C ILE A 53 -7.02 -13.73 5.46
N GLN A 54 -8.11 -13.54 4.73
CA GLN A 54 -8.77 -14.61 3.96
C GLN A 54 -7.86 -15.15 2.86
N ASN A 55 -7.10 -14.28 2.21
CA ASN A 55 -6.12 -14.65 1.19
C ASN A 55 -4.77 -15.13 1.77
N LYS A 56 -4.70 -15.35 3.09
CA LYS A 56 -3.53 -15.87 3.79
C LYS A 56 -2.25 -15.05 3.55
N VAL A 57 -2.39 -13.73 3.37
CA VAL A 57 -1.24 -12.82 3.25
C VAL A 57 -0.48 -12.85 4.59
N PRO A 58 0.81 -13.20 4.61
CA PRO A 58 1.57 -13.28 5.86
C PRO A 58 1.96 -11.87 6.33
N PHE A 59 1.49 -11.47 7.51
CA PHE A 59 1.93 -10.25 8.19
C PHE A 59 1.70 -10.35 9.71
N ASP A 60 2.62 -9.79 10.48
CA ASP A 60 2.55 -9.79 11.95
C ASP A 60 2.01 -8.47 12.49
N TYR A 61 2.25 -7.36 11.78
CA TYR A 61 1.84 -6.04 12.20
C TYR A 61 1.00 -5.34 11.14
N LEU A 62 -0.14 -4.77 11.56
CA LEU A 62 -0.91 -3.81 10.79
C LEU A 62 -0.46 -2.41 11.18
N LEU A 63 0.17 -1.68 10.24
CA LEU A 63 0.68 -0.33 10.44
C LEU A 63 -0.33 0.69 9.91
N VAL A 64 -0.80 1.58 10.76
CA VAL A 64 -1.76 2.62 10.36
C VAL A 64 -1.37 3.99 10.89
N ASP A 65 -1.77 5.02 10.16
CA ASP A 65 -1.63 6.39 10.62
C ASP A 65 -2.78 6.84 11.53
N SER A 66 -2.70 8.04 12.05
CA SER A 66 -3.66 8.57 12.99
C SER A 66 -5.08 8.78 12.42
N TRP A 67 -5.26 8.72 11.09
CA TRP A 67 -6.55 8.84 10.44
C TRP A 67 -7.39 7.56 10.53
N PHE A 68 -6.71 6.42 10.65
CA PHE A 68 -7.33 5.10 10.67
C PHE A 68 -7.38 4.48 12.06
N THR A 69 -6.73 5.11 13.04
CA THR A 69 -6.71 4.59 14.41
C THR A 69 -8.06 4.81 15.07
N CYS A 70 -8.77 3.72 15.32
CA CYS A 70 -10.04 3.71 16.03
C CYS A 70 -10.15 2.43 16.87
N THR A 71 -11.05 2.46 17.85
CA THR A 71 -11.27 1.33 18.76
C THR A 71 -11.75 0.09 18.02
N GLU A 72 -12.61 0.25 17.01
CA GLU A 72 -13.15 -0.84 16.20
C GLU A 72 -12.04 -1.59 15.46
N LEU A 73 -11.07 -0.87 14.92
CA LEU A 73 -9.91 -1.47 14.24
C LEU A 73 -9.05 -2.26 15.24
N ALA A 74 -8.76 -1.66 16.38
CA ALA A 74 -7.97 -2.32 17.43
C ALA A 74 -8.66 -3.60 17.91
N ASP A 75 -9.96 -3.54 18.17
CA ASP A 75 -10.77 -4.68 18.58
C ASP A 75 -10.85 -5.75 17.49
N PHE A 76 -10.97 -5.34 16.23
CA PHE A 76 -11.00 -6.26 15.12
C PHE A 76 -9.67 -7.04 15.01
N VAL A 77 -8.53 -6.33 14.94
CA VAL A 77 -7.21 -6.94 14.81
C VAL A 77 -6.92 -7.89 15.95
N CYS A 78 -7.23 -7.49 17.18
CA CYS A 78 -7.03 -8.34 18.36
C CYS A 78 -7.93 -9.58 18.39
N ARG A 79 -9.08 -9.58 17.70
CA ARG A 79 -9.96 -10.75 17.60
C ARG A 79 -9.58 -11.70 16.48
N CYS A 80 -8.99 -11.20 15.40
CA CYS A 80 -8.78 -11.97 14.19
C CYS A 80 -7.68 -13.02 14.30
N HIS A 81 -6.59 -12.76 15.03
CA HIS A 81 -5.47 -13.69 15.12
C HIS A 81 -4.56 -13.38 16.30
N LYS A 82 -4.17 -14.41 17.06
CA LYS A 82 -3.28 -14.26 18.22
C LYS A 82 -1.89 -13.68 17.88
N LYS A 83 -1.46 -13.75 16.62
CA LYS A 83 -0.15 -13.26 16.15
C LYS A 83 -0.21 -11.91 15.43
N LEU A 84 -1.42 -11.40 15.13
CA LEU A 84 -1.56 -10.13 14.44
C LEU A 84 -1.68 -9.00 15.45
N HIS A 85 -0.80 -8.01 15.32
CA HIS A 85 -0.75 -6.86 16.20
C HIS A 85 -1.03 -5.56 15.43
N LEU A 86 -1.73 -4.64 16.07
CA LEU A 86 -1.87 -3.28 15.59
C LEU A 86 -0.68 -2.45 16.09
N LEU A 87 -0.04 -1.70 15.21
CA LEU A 87 0.90 -0.64 15.56
C LEU A 87 0.47 0.64 14.84
N ALA A 88 -0.08 1.57 15.59
CA ALA A 88 -0.79 2.73 15.07
C ALA A 88 -0.22 4.04 15.59
N MET A 89 -0.05 5.02 14.69
CA MET A 89 0.07 6.40 15.14
C MET A 89 -1.30 6.86 15.65
N THR A 90 -1.33 7.52 16.80
CA THR A 90 -2.59 8.08 17.32
C THR A 90 -2.44 9.57 17.58
N ARG A 91 -3.56 10.28 17.58
CA ARG A 91 -3.57 11.72 17.84
C ARG A 91 -3.37 11.99 19.33
N MET A 92 -2.67 13.05 19.63
CA MET A 92 -2.59 13.62 20.98
C MET A 92 -3.93 14.32 21.30
N GLY A 93 -4.98 13.52 21.50
CA GLY A 93 -6.34 14.01 21.74
C GLY A 93 -6.72 14.06 23.21
N ASN A 94 -7.98 14.37 23.44
CA ASN A 94 -8.58 14.46 24.79
C ASN A 94 -9.18 13.09 25.24
N THR A 95 -9.07 12.05 24.43
CA THR A 95 -9.54 10.70 24.81
C THR A 95 -8.78 10.24 26.04
N GLN A 96 -9.49 9.99 27.11
CA GLN A 96 -8.88 9.59 28.37
C GLN A 96 -8.47 8.12 28.34
N HIS A 97 -7.24 7.85 28.77
CA HIS A 97 -6.71 6.51 28.99
C HIS A 97 -6.49 6.30 30.48
N VAL A 98 -6.72 5.09 30.95
CA VAL A 98 -6.43 4.72 32.33
C VAL A 98 -5.02 4.16 32.37
N THR A 99 -4.13 4.78 33.12
CA THR A 99 -2.77 4.32 33.38
C THR A 99 -2.64 3.86 34.83
N GLU A 100 -1.82 2.86 35.07
CA GLU A 100 -1.54 2.41 36.44
C GLU A 100 -0.84 3.50 37.27
N SER A 101 0.08 4.22 36.62
CA SER A 101 0.94 5.22 37.32
C SER A 101 0.29 6.60 37.48
N TRP A 102 -0.60 7.00 36.54
CA TRP A 102 -1.11 8.41 36.47
C TRP A 102 -2.64 8.51 36.54
N GLY A 103 -3.32 7.39 36.74
CA GLY A 103 -4.78 7.35 36.73
C GLY A 103 -5.37 7.68 35.34
N LYS A 104 -6.57 8.24 35.32
CA LYS A 104 -7.32 8.55 34.08
C LYS A 104 -6.88 9.91 33.54
N LEU A 105 -6.06 9.90 32.49
CA LEU A 105 -5.54 11.13 31.88
C LEU A 105 -5.58 11.06 30.33
N PRO A 106 -5.84 12.19 29.65
CA PRO A 106 -5.65 12.26 28.22
C PRO A 106 -4.16 12.30 27.86
N PRO A 107 -3.75 11.82 26.66
CA PRO A 107 -2.35 11.80 26.24
C PRO A 107 -1.68 13.17 26.29
N LYS A 108 -2.43 14.24 26.05
CA LYS A 108 -1.93 15.61 26.10
C LYS A 108 -1.44 15.98 27.49
N ASP A 109 -2.15 15.62 28.52
CA ASP A 109 -1.79 15.93 29.93
C ASP A 109 -0.68 14.97 30.44
N SER A 110 -0.67 13.74 29.92
CA SER A 110 0.40 12.79 30.18
C SER A 110 1.77 13.33 29.74
N THR A 111 1.86 14.13 28.67
CA THR A 111 3.13 14.75 28.26
C THR A 111 3.66 15.80 29.22
N THR A 112 2.79 16.44 29.96
CA THR A 112 3.21 17.40 31.02
C THR A 112 3.84 16.66 32.20
N LYS A 113 3.27 15.54 32.60
CA LYS A 113 3.85 14.66 33.63
C LYS A 113 5.16 14.03 33.19
N LEU A 114 5.27 13.62 31.92
CA LEU A 114 6.52 13.12 31.34
C LEU A 114 7.66 14.15 31.36
N LYS A 115 7.34 15.44 31.19
CA LYS A 115 8.36 16.50 31.27
C LYS A 115 8.96 16.68 32.67
N SER A 116 8.21 16.31 33.68
CA SER A 116 8.64 16.46 35.10
C SER A 116 9.23 15.18 35.69
N GLY A 117 9.18 14.02 34.95
CA GLY A 117 9.51 12.71 35.49
C GLY A 117 10.81 12.09 34.96
N LYS A 118 11.37 11.16 35.73
CA LYS A 118 12.56 10.37 35.42
C LYS A 118 12.31 9.29 34.33
N GLU A 119 11.10 9.21 33.77
CA GLU A 119 10.66 8.13 32.88
C GLU A 119 11.04 8.33 31.41
N VAL A 120 11.56 9.52 31.03
CA VAL A 120 11.96 9.82 29.67
C VAL A 120 13.33 9.25 29.38
N LYS A 121 13.35 8.28 28.48
CA LYS A 121 14.58 7.65 27.98
C LYS A 121 15.06 8.35 26.71
N HIS A 122 16.37 8.27 26.44
CA HIS A 122 17.00 8.81 25.25
C HIS A 122 17.56 7.72 24.35
N SER A 123 17.23 7.79 23.07
CA SER A 123 17.86 6.97 22.05
C SER A 123 18.89 7.80 21.28
N ARG A 124 20.17 7.43 21.39
CA ARG A 124 21.26 8.03 20.59
C ARG A 124 21.11 7.64 19.11
N ARG A 125 20.75 6.38 18.83
CA ARG A 125 20.60 5.85 17.47
C ARG A 125 19.55 6.62 16.66
N TYR A 126 18.41 6.93 17.26
CA TYR A 126 17.30 7.63 16.56
C TYR A 126 17.20 9.11 16.91
N ARG A 127 18.13 9.63 17.73
CA ARG A 127 18.18 11.04 18.18
C ARG A 127 16.81 11.50 18.69
N CYS A 128 16.16 10.68 19.51
CA CYS A 128 14.85 10.98 20.07
C CYS A 128 14.76 10.70 21.57
N CYS A 129 13.82 11.41 22.20
CA CYS A 129 13.38 11.10 23.55
C CYS A 129 12.10 10.27 23.45
N TYR A 130 11.95 9.31 24.35
CA TYR A 130 10.75 8.48 24.39
C TYR A 130 10.38 8.06 25.81
N ALA A 131 9.12 7.73 26.00
CA ALA A 131 8.59 7.11 27.21
C ALA A 131 7.55 6.08 26.80
N GLU A 132 7.42 5.03 27.57
CA GLU A 132 6.49 3.94 27.34
C GLU A 132 5.64 3.70 28.58
N THR A 133 4.35 3.45 28.36
CA THR A 133 3.41 3.15 29.43
C THR A 133 2.34 2.19 28.93
N GLU A 134 1.84 1.35 29.82
CA GLU A 134 0.70 0.50 29.55
C GLU A 134 -0.57 1.17 30.02
N VAL A 135 -1.61 1.05 29.23
CA VAL A 135 -2.92 1.66 29.51
C VAL A 135 -4.03 0.70 29.14
N VAL A 136 -5.18 0.90 29.76
CA VAL A 136 -6.40 0.16 29.37
C VAL A 136 -7.23 1.03 28.42
N LEU A 137 -7.42 0.54 27.21
CA LEU A 137 -8.30 1.14 26.20
C LEU A 137 -9.53 0.26 26.05
N GLY A 138 -10.67 0.73 26.57
CA GLY A 138 -11.89 -0.09 26.65
C GLY A 138 -11.69 -1.28 27.62
N LYS A 139 -11.65 -2.49 27.09
CA LYS A 139 -11.45 -3.74 27.85
C LYS A 139 -10.06 -4.36 27.64
N ARG A 140 -9.14 -3.67 26.99
CA ARG A 140 -7.86 -4.22 26.57
C ARG A 140 -6.69 -3.41 27.09
N ALA A 141 -5.66 -4.11 27.55
CA ALA A 141 -4.37 -3.49 27.78
C ALA A 141 -3.69 -3.21 26.43
N VAL A 142 -3.17 -2.00 26.28
CA VAL A 142 -2.38 -1.56 25.13
C VAL A 142 -1.17 -0.80 25.64
N LYS A 143 -0.12 -0.80 24.86
CA LYS A 143 1.11 -0.07 25.17
C LYS A 143 1.18 1.20 24.35
N LEU A 144 1.49 2.30 25.00
CA LEU A 144 1.67 3.61 24.41
C LEU A 144 3.14 3.99 24.42
N PHE A 145 3.62 4.51 23.31
CA PHE A 145 4.95 5.08 23.16
C PHE A 145 4.85 6.55 22.82
N PHE A 146 5.22 7.39 23.76
CA PHE A 146 5.40 8.84 23.54
C PHE A 146 6.80 9.06 23.03
N TRP A 147 6.96 9.80 21.93
CA TRP A 147 8.30 10.09 21.42
C TRP A 147 8.35 11.43 20.68
N LYS A 148 9.54 12.04 20.67
CA LYS A 148 9.83 13.25 19.89
C LYS A 148 11.29 13.32 19.49
N ARG A 149 11.58 13.94 18.35
CA ARG A 149 12.93 14.32 17.94
C ARG A 149 13.17 15.76 18.34
N GLY A 150 14.28 16.03 19.02
CA GLY A 150 14.65 17.38 19.38
C GLY A 150 13.75 18.07 20.43
N LYS A 151 14.22 19.21 20.91
CA LYS A 151 13.54 19.96 21.98
C LYS A 151 12.30 20.73 21.52
N LYS A 152 12.29 21.18 20.26
CA LYS A 152 11.22 22.01 19.69
C LYS A 152 10.05 21.20 19.08
N GLU A 153 10.23 19.89 18.84
CA GLU A 153 9.17 19.05 18.28
C GLU A 153 8.10 18.69 19.31
N THR A 154 6.88 18.54 18.80
CA THR A 154 5.75 18.03 19.58
C THR A 154 5.87 16.53 19.80
N TRP A 155 5.36 16.05 20.92
CA TRP A 155 5.28 14.63 21.19
C TRP A 155 4.36 13.94 20.17
N LYS A 156 4.80 12.80 19.70
CA LYS A 156 4.03 11.87 18.86
C LYS A 156 3.68 10.66 19.69
N LEU A 157 2.61 9.97 19.32
CA LEU A 157 2.08 8.84 20.09
C LEU A 157 1.89 7.64 19.19
N LEU A 158 2.56 6.53 19.51
CA LEU A 158 2.31 5.21 18.94
C LEU A 158 1.54 4.36 19.94
N LEU A 159 0.64 3.53 19.43
CA LEU A 159 -0.16 2.58 20.18
C LEU A 159 0.05 1.17 19.61
N THR A 160 0.20 0.18 20.48
CA THR A 160 0.24 -1.23 20.10
C THR A 160 -0.52 -2.11 21.09
N ALA A 161 -1.09 -3.19 20.60
CA ALA A 161 -1.64 -4.26 21.43
C ALA A 161 -0.59 -5.32 21.83
N ASP A 162 0.62 -5.25 21.27
CA ASP A 162 1.73 -6.11 21.67
C ASP A 162 2.45 -5.50 22.88
N LEU A 163 2.12 -5.96 24.08
CA LEU A 163 2.69 -5.45 25.33
C LEU A 163 4.20 -5.79 25.46
N ARG A 164 4.69 -6.80 24.75
CA ARG A 164 6.11 -7.21 24.79
C ARG A 164 6.98 -6.33 23.88
N LEU A 165 6.36 -5.60 22.95
CA LEU A 165 7.09 -4.76 22.03
C LEU A 165 7.75 -3.59 22.76
N GLY A 166 9.07 -3.42 22.61
CA GLY A 166 9.80 -2.25 23.11
C GLY A 166 9.80 -1.10 22.10
N PHE A 167 9.99 0.14 22.59
CA PHE A 167 9.94 1.34 21.76
C PHE A 167 10.85 1.27 20.53
N MET A 168 12.08 0.81 20.68
CA MET A 168 13.05 0.79 19.57
C MET A 168 12.54 -0.04 18.40
N ARG A 169 12.04 -1.23 18.70
CA ARG A 169 11.47 -2.13 17.69
C ARG A 169 10.15 -1.58 17.12
N ALA A 170 9.29 -1.01 17.97
CA ALA A 170 8.07 -0.34 17.52
C ALA A 170 8.37 0.79 16.54
N TYR A 171 9.40 1.60 16.83
CA TYR A 171 9.83 2.69 15.97
C TYR A 171 10.33 2.18 14.60
N GLU A 172 11.17 1.14 14.59
CA GLU A 172 11.68 0.51 13.37
C GLU A 172 10.55 -0.06 12.52
N VAL A 173 9.68 -0.85 13.14
CA VAL A 173 8.54 -1.47 12.43
C VAL A 173 7.61 -0.39 11.91
N TYR A 174 7.30 0.65 12.69
CA TYR A 174 6.42 1.73 12.22
C TYR A 174 7.04 2.55 11.09
N ALA A 175 8.36 2.71 11.09
CA ALA A 175 9.07 3.40 10.00
C ALA A 175 8.87 2.72 8.64
N MET A 176 8.66 1.40 8.62
CA MET A 176 8.36 0.65 7.39
C MET A 176 7.08 1.13 6.69
N ARG A 177 6.16 1.79 7.41
CA ARG A 177 4.97 2.42 6.82
C ARG A 177 5.32 3.43 5.71
N TRP A 178 6.49 4.05 5.79
CA TRP A 178 6.98 4.99 4.77
C TRP A 178 7.05 4.39 3.37
N SER A 179 7.15 3.07 3.25
CA SER A 179 7.13 2.37 1.96
C SER A 179 5.87 2.64 1.14
N ILE A 180 4.74 2.97 1.78
CA ILE A 180 3.50 3.37 1.09
C ILE A 180 3.68 4.71 0.36
N GLU A 181 4.41 5.64 0.97
CA GLU A 181 4.66 6.96 0.39
C GLU A 181 5.66 6.84 -0.77
N VAL A 182 6.67 5.99 -0.62
CA VAL A 182 7.59 5.64 -1.71
C VAL A 182 6.84 4.98 -2.87
N PHE A 183 5.97 4.00 -2.59
CA PHE A 183 5.11 3.38 -3.61
C PHE A 183 4.32 4.42 -4.40
N PHE A 184 3.63 5.34 -3.73
CA PHE A 184 2.85 6.37 -4.42
C PHE A 184 3.73 7.36 -5.20
N SER A 185 4.90 7.72 -4.67
CA SER A 185 5.87 8.58 -5.34
C SER A 185 6.37 7.93 -6.64
N ASP A 186 6.87 6.71 -6.55
CA ASP A 186 7.42 5.99 -7.70
C ASP A 186 6.32 5.67 -8.72
N SER A 187 5.15 5.21 -8.25
CA SER A 187 4.03 4.90 -9.14
C SER A 187 3.54 6.12 -9.92
N LYS A 188 3.54 7.31 -9.32
CA LYS A 188 3.17 8.54 -10.03
C LYS A 188 4.25 9.00 -10.99
N ARG A 189 5.51 8.97 -10.55
CA ARG A 189 6.64 9.50 -11.32
C ARG A 189 7.03 8.61 -12.48
N ILE A 190 7.02 7.28 -12.27
CA ILE A 190 7.60 6.32 -13.18
C ILE A 190 6.53 5.51 -13.91
N LEU A 191 5.45 5.12 -13.21
CA LEU A 191 4.46 4.19 -13.73
C LEU A 191 3.15 4.84 -14.19
N GLY A 192 3.07 6.17 -14.12
CA GLY A 192 1.93 6.93 -14.63
C GLY A 192 0.62 6.73 -13.84
N LEU A 193 0.67 6.51 -12.52
CA LEU A 193 -0.51 6.24 -11.69
C LEU A 193 -1.65 7.27 -11.85
N ALA A 194 -1.32 8.51 -12.21
CA ALA A 194 -2.28 9.60 -12.37
C ALA A 194 -2.60 9.92 -13.84
N ASP A 195 -2.01 9.23 -14.81
CA ASP A 195 -1.96 9.63 -16.22
C ASP A 195 -3.03 8.94 -17.08
N CYS A 196 -4.04 8.33 -16.46
CA CYS A 196 -5.15 7.73 -17.19
C CYS A 196 -6.01 8.81 -17.84
N SER A 197 -5.94 8.94 -19.16
CA SER A 197 -6.70 9.91 -19.96
C SER A 197 -8.14 9.45 -20.26
N SER A 198 -8.49 8.21 -19.98
CA SER A 198 -9.84 7.68 -20.20
C SER A 198 -10.86 8.33 -19.26
N ARG A 199 -12.08 8.51 -19.77
CA ARG A 199 -13.24 8.98 -19.00
C ARG A 199 -14.08 7.81 -18.42
N ASP A 200 -13.75 6.57 -18.77
CA ASP A 200 -14.47 5.40 -18.26
C ASP A 200 -13.92 4.95 -16.91
N PHE A 201 -14.83 4.74 -15.96
CA PHE A 201 -14.49 4.24 -14.62
C PHE A 201 -13.78 2.88 -14.67
N SER A 202 -14.18 2.01 -15.59
CA SER A 202 -13.58 0.69 -15.75
C SER A 202 -12.12 0.78 -16.20
N ALA A 203 -11.82 1.72 -17.10
CA ALA A 203 -10.45 1.98 -17.57
C ALA A 203 -9.56 2.51 -16.43
N HIS A 204 -10.09 3.38 -15.55
CA HIS A 204 -9.35 3.82 -14.37
C HIS A 204 -9.03 2.68 -13.41
N ILE A 205 -9.98 1.77 -13.17
CA ILE A 205 -9.74 0.58 -12.32
C ILE A 205 -8.66 -0.32 -12.94
N ALA A 206 -8.75 -0.58 -14.25
CA ALA A 206 -7.76 -1.38 -14.97
C ALA A 206 -6.38 -0.71 -14.92
N HIS A 207 -6.30 0.59 -15.20
CA HIS A 207 -5.07 1.37 -15.14
C HIS A 207 -4.38 1.28 -13.78
N VAL A 208 -5.12 1.53 -12.69
CA VAL A 208 -4.56 1.43 -11.33
C VAL A 208 -4.08 0.00 -11.04
N SER A 209 -4.83 -1.01 -11.47
CA SER A 209 -4.45 -2.42 -11.28
C SER A 209 -3.17 -2.76 -12.03
N LEU A 210 -3.02 -2.30 -13.27
CA LEU A 210 -1.80 -2.49 -14.07
C LEU A 210 -0.59 -1.79 -13.43
N VAL A 211 -0.77 -0.56 -12.91
CA VAL A 211 0.31 0.13 -12.19
C VAL A 211 0.75 -0.66 -10.97
N MET A 212 -0.19 -1.22 -10.20
CA MET A 212 0.15 -2.05 -9.04
C MET A 212 0.89 -3.33 -9.43
N ILE A 213 0.47 -4.00 -10.51
CA ILE A 213 1.15 -5.20 -11.04
C ILE A 213 2.58 -4.83 -11.46
N ARG A 214 2.75 -3.77 -12.26
CA ARG A 214 4.07 -3.30 -12.70
C ARG A 214 4.98 -2.96 -11.51
N TYR A 215 4.47 -2.28 -10.50
CA TYR A 215 5.23 -1.98 -9.31
C TYR A 215 5.70 -3.25 -8.58
N ASN A 216 4.82 -4.25 -8.44
CA ASN A 216 5.16 -5.51 -7.82
C ASN A 216 6.22 -6.28 -8.61
N MET A 217 6.12 -6.31 -9.94
CA MET A 217 7.11 -6.92 -10.82
C MET A 217 8.47 -6.22 -10.69
N LEU A 218 8.51 -4.90 -10.78
CA LEU A 218 9.76 -4.12 -10.60
C LEU A 218 10.35 -4.32 -9.20
N SER A 219 9.51 -4.42 -8.17
CA SER A 219 9.97 -4.70 -6.81
C SER A 219 10.58 -6.08 -6.65
N ALA A 220 10.05 -7.08 -7.36
CA ALA A 220 10.63 -8.42 -7.41
C ALA A 220 11.97 -8.42 -8.16
N ILE A 221 12.01 -7.85 -9.36
CA ILE A 221 13.21 -7.73 -10.18
C ILE A 221 14.31 -6.96 -9.44
N LYS A 222 13.96 -5.84 -8.79
CA LYS A 222 14.88 -5.06 -7.98
C LYS A 222 15.62 -5.93 -6.95
N ARG A 223 14.89 -6.83 -6.27
CA ARG A 223 15.49 -7.74 -5.28
C ARG A 223 16.43 -8.77 -5.89
N THR A 224 16.09 -9.24 -7.10
CA THR A 224 16.87 -10.26 -7.80
C THR A 224 18.15 -9.68 -8.39
N LEU A 225 18.08 -8.46 -8.92
CA LEU A 225 19.19 -7.79 -9.58
C LEU A 225 19.98 -6.82 -8.67
N ASP A 226 19.64 -6.79 -7.36
CA ASP A 226 20.33 -5.99 -6.33
C ASP A 226 20.40 -4.48 -6.63
N TYR A 227 19.32 -3.93 -7.19
CA TYR A 227 19.21 -2.48 -7.40
C TYR A 227 18.84 -1.75 -6.09
N ASP A 228 19.42 -0.59 -5.87
CA ASP A 228 19.10 0.25 -4.71
C ASP A 228 17.70 0.84 -4.77
N THR A 229 17.26 1.27 -5.97
CA THR A 229 15.96 1.92 -6.16
C THR A 229 15.19 1.34 -7.35
N ILE A 230 13.85 1.42 -7.30
CA ILE A 230 13.01 1.08 -8.46
C ILE A 230 13.24 2.07 -9.60
N GLY A 231 13.56 3.34 -9.28
CA GLY A 231 13.85 4.35 -10.28
C GLY A 231 15.09 4.01 -11.11
N GLY A 232 16.19 3.60 -10.48
CA GLY A 232 17.40 3.19 -11.19
C GLY A 232 17.17 1.97 -12.08
N LEU A 233 16.51 0.94 -11.54
CA LEU A 233 16.12 -0.22 -12.35
C LEU A 233 15.27 0.18 -13.56
N PHE A 234 14.26 1.04 -13.36
CA PHE A 234 13.39 1.47 -14.45
C PHE A 234 14.14 2.26 -15.53
N GLU A 235 15.06 3.13 -15.11
CA GLU A 235 15.89 3.93 -16.02
C GLU A 235 16.78 3.05 -16.88
N ASP A 236 17.46 2.07 -16.28
CA ASP A 236 18.30 1.12 -17.02
C ASP A 236 17.47 0.26 -17.99
N MET A 237 16.31 -0.23 -17.55
CA MET A 237 15.40 -0.96 -18.44
C MET A 237 14.87 -0.06 -19.57
N TYR A 238 14.57 1.20 -19.28
CA TYR A 238 14.08 2.17 -20.27
C TYR A 238 15.15 2.48 -21.30
N LEU A 239 16.39 2.73 -20.87
CA LEU A 239 17.53 2.97 -21.76
C LEU A 239 17.79 1.74 -22.64
N GLY A 240 17.84 0.54 -22.05
CA GLY A 240 18.01 -0.70 -22.80
C GLY A 240 16.95 -0.93 -23.87
N VAL A 241 15.67 -0.62 -23.56
CA VAL A 241 14.59 -0.71 -24.55
C VAL A 241 14.65 0.41 -25.59
N HIS A 242 15.16 1.59 -25.23
CA HIS A 242 15.25 2.74 -26.15
C HIS A 242 16.38 2.56 -27.18
N GLU A 243 17.41 1.82 -26.83
CA GLU A 243 18.52 1.49 -27.74
C GLU A 243 18.11 0.47 -28.82
N LEU A 244 17.04 -0.31 -28.58
CA LEU A 244 16.52 -1.26 -29.55
C LEU A 244 15.85 -0.56 -30.73
N THR A 245 16.11 -1.03 -31.92
CA THR A 245 15.35 -0.63 -33.11
C THR A 245 13.88 -1.05 -33.01
N VAL A 246 13.02 -0.45 -33.83
CA VAL A 246 11.59 -0.83 -33.87
C VAL A 246 11.42 -2.31 -34.20
N VAL A 247 12.27 -2.84 -35.07
CA VAL A 247 12.24 -4.26 -35.46
C VAL A 247 12.60 -5.16 -34.28
N GLU A 248 13.65 -4.85 -33.54
CA GLU A 248 14.04 -5.59 -32.34
C GLU A 248 12.96 -5.56 -31.25
N LYS A 249 12.28 -4.42 -31.07
CA LYS A 249 11.14 -4.30 -30.16
C LYS A 249 9.98 -5.21 -30.57
N ILE A 250 9.66 -5.26 -31.86
CA ILE A 250 8.62 -6.14 -32.39
C ILE A 250 9.05 -7.60 -32.20
N TRP A 251 10.30 -7.94 -32.48
CA TRP A 251 10.82 -9.29 -32.26
C TRP A 251 10.76 -9.72 -30.80
N ALA A 252 11.13 -8.87 -29.87
CA ALA A 252 11.03 -9.17 -28.46
C ALA A 252 9.59 -9.50 -28.04
N ILE A 253 8.60 -8.73 -28.52
CA ILE A 253 7.18 -8.98 -28.25
C ILE A 253 6.75 -10.32 -28.88
N ILE A 254 7.16 -10.62 -30.10
CA ILE A 254 6.82 -11.88 -30.78
C ILE A 254 7.37 -13.08 -30.01
N ILE A 255 8.63 -13.01 -29.57
CA ILE A 255 9.27 -14.08 -28.77
C ILE A 255 8.50 -14.30 -27.47
N GLU A 256 8.11 -13.22 -26.79
CA GLU A 256 7.35 -13.33 -25.55
C GLU A 256 5.97 -13.94 -25.75
N VAL A 257 5.26 -13.57 -26.83
CA VAL A 257 3.98 -14.18 -27.21
C VAL A 257 4.15 -15.65 -27.54
N VAL A 258 5.20 -16.02 -28.28
CA VAL A 258 5.51 -17.42 -28.60
C VAL A 258 5.79 -18.22 -27.33
N ALA A 259 6.53 -17.66 -26.38
CA ALA A 259 6.80 -18.32 -25.11
C ALA A 259 5.53 -18.59 -24.31
N VAL A 260 4.61 -17.62 -24.24
CA VAL A 260 3.30 -17.78 -23.57
C VAL A 260 2.45 -18.84 -24.28
N VAL A 261 2.42 -18.86 -25.62
CA VAL A 261 1.70 -19.85 -26.39
C VAL A 261 2.30 -21.24 -26.20
N ALA A 262 3.62 -21.34 -26.17
CA ALA A 262 4.34 -22.60 -25.93
C ALA A 262 3.98 -23.19 -24.56
N GLU A 263 3.94 -22.35 -23.53
CA GLU A 263 3.54 -22.76 -22.19
C GLU A 263 2.09 -23.29 -22.17
N LEU A 264 1.18 -22.60 -22.87
CA LEU A 264 -0.24 -23.00 -22.95
C LEU A 264 -0.48 -24.33 -23.66
N ILE A 265 0.40 -24.70 -24.62
CA ILE A 265 0.28 -25.97 -25.39
C ILE A 265 1.31 -27.01 -24.94
N GLU A 266 1.98 -26.77 -23.81
CA GLU A 266 3.04 -27.65 -23.26
C GLU A 266 4.15 -27.98 -24.28
N ALA A 267 4.46 -27.03 -25.16
CA ALA A 267 5.49 -27.16 -26.19
C ALA A 267 6.78 -26.42 -25.79
N ASP A 268 7.90 -26.85 -26.39
CA ASP A 268 9.18 -26.18 -26.19
C ASP A 268 9.23 -24.84 -26.95
N SER A 269 9.39 -23.74 -26.20
CA SER A 269 9.42 -22.38 -26.73
C SER A 269 10.61 -22.14 -27.69
N GLU A 270 11.76 -22.79 -27.46
CA GLU A 270 12.94 -22.67 -28.34
C GLU A 270 12.66 -23.29 -29.71
N VAL A 271 12.02 -24.46 -29.74
CA VAL A 271 11.66 -25.15 -30.98
C VAL A 271 10.65 -24.33 -31.80
N LEU A 272 9.63 -23.77 -31.16
CA LEU A 272 8.64 -22.92 -31.83
C LEU A 272 9.26 -21.63 -32.37
N THR A 273 10.15 -21.00 -31.61
CA THR A 273 10.87 -19.79 -32.04
C THR A 273 11.75 -20.07 -33.25
N LEU A 274 12.49 -21.18 -33.24
CA LEU A 274 13.31 -21.61 -34.40
C LEU A 274 12.47 -21.95 -35.63
N GLN A 275 11.29 -22.55 -35.44
CA GLN A 275 10.35 -22.82 -36.54
C GLN A 275 9.77 -21.53 -37.12
N ALA A 276 9.42 -20.54 -36.29
CA ALA A 276 8.98 -19.22 -36.73
C ALA A 276 10.05 -18.50 -37.57
N ILE A 277 11.31 -18.48 -37.09
CA ILE A 277 12.44 -17.88 -37.81
C ILE A 277 12.72 -18.59 -39.13
N ASN A 278 12.62 -19.91 -39.17
CA ASN A 278 12.87 -20.69 -40.41
C ASN A 278 11.72 -20.63 -41.42
N SER A 279 10.48 -20.37 -40.96
CA SER A 279 9.34 -20.11 -41.85
C SER A 279 9.47 -18.80 -42.61
N ASP A 280 10.08 -17.79 -41.99
CA ASP A 280 10.33 -16.48 -42.58
C ASP A 280 11.38 -16.56 -43.73
N LYS A 281 12.36 -17.44 -43.59
CA LYS A 281 13.32 -17.73 -44.69
C LYS A 281 12.69 -18.41 -45.91
N ARG A 282 11.57 -19.09 -45.72
CA ARG A 282 10.80 -19.67 -46.83
C ARG A 282 9.91 -18.64 -47.52
N LEU A 283 9.39 -17.65 -46.82
CA LEU A 283 8.62 -16.52 -47.35
C LEU A 283 9.51 -15.53 -48.14
N ALA A 284 10.75 -15.36 -47.74
CA ALA A 284 11.69 -14.52 -48.47
C ALA A 284 12.29 -15.15 -49.74
N ALA A 285 12.01 -16.42 -49.95
CA ALA A 285 12.43 -17.19 -51.15
C ALA A 285 11.29 -17.42 -52.18
N LEU A 286 10.08 -16.87 -51.88
CA LEU A 286 8.94 -16.76 -52.79
C LEU A 286 8.85 -15.33 -53.34
#